data_c1cc508209c7795e72b84aa4d4b59d7a
#
_entry.id   c1cc508209c7795e72b84aa4d4b59d7a
#
_cell.length_a   1.000
_cell.length_b   1.000
_cell.length_c   1.000
_cell.angle_alpha   90.00
_cell.angle_beta   90.00
_cell.angle_gamma   90.00
#
_symmetry.space_group_name_H-M   'P 1'
#
loop_
_entity.id
_entity.type
_entity.pdbx_description
1 polymer ?
#
loop_
_entity_poly.entity_id
_entity_poly.type
_entity_poly.pdbx_seq_one_letter_code
_entity_poly.pdbx_strand_id
1 'polypeptide(L)'
;GLMPIHIDDEVSNLSAILLDDEYYRLLVENRASASGVAVLSVEGLIPFKAKAWLDLSARRAGGQAVDEKSVEKHRNDVCRLATLLAGGERPAMSEGVRADMRRFLEAYESDPVDPKALKIKGVGAQQVVEVLKSVYLR
;
A
#
# COMPACT_ATOMS: atom_id res chain seq x y z
N GLY A 1 -10.47 3.55 8.61
CA GLY A 1 -9.85 3.03 9.82
C GLY A 1 -8.39 3.40 9.99
N LEU A 2 -7.88 3.16 11.17
CA LEU A 2 -6.49 3.42 11.50
C LEU A 2 -5.78 2.11 11.78
N MET A 3 -4.55 1.99 11.29
CA MET A 3 -3.75 0.78 11.46
C MET A 3 -2.43 1.12 12.13
N PRO A 4 -2.02 0.39 13.17
CA PRO A 4 -0.67 0.55 13.71
C PRO A 4 0.36 0.00 12.72
N ILE A 5 1.55 0.61 12.72
CA ILE A 5 2.66 0.12 11.91
C ILE A 5 3.38 -0.95 12.73
N HIS A 6 3.49 -2.16 12.18
CA HIS A 6 4.23 -3.25 12.81
C HIS A 6 5.73 -2.98 12.76
N ILE A 7 6.43 -3.43 13.79
CA ILE A 7 7.80 -3.00 14.05
C ILE A 7 8.85 -3.84 13.30
N ASP A 8 8.65 -5.10 13.04
CA ASP A 8 9.66 -6.05 12.57
C ASP A 8 10.31 -5.70 11.21
N ASP A 9 10.14 -6.54 10.22
CA ASP A 9 10.68 -6.36 8.87
C ASP A 9 10.15 -5.08 8.21
N GLU A 10 8.99 -4.61 8.65
CA GLU A 10 8.37 -3.43 8.09
C GLU A 10 9.07 -2.14 8.49
N VAL A 11 9.70 -2.08 9.66
CA VAL A 11 10.50 -0.91 10.04
C VAL A 11 11.68 -0.73 9.09
N SER A 12 12.35 -1.81 8.71
CA SER A 12 13.46 -1.77 7.77
C SER A 12 13.01 -1.25 6.40
N ASN A 13 11.91 -1.81 5.87
CA ASN A 13 11.37 -1.38 4.58
C ASN A 13 10.86 0.07 4.64
N LEU A 14 10.14 0.39 5.70
CA LEU A 14 9.59 1.73 5.88
C LEU A 14 10.69 2.77 6.01
N SER A 15 11.76 2.46 6.77
CA SER A 15 12.90 3.38 6.94
C SER A 15 13.56 3.72 5.61
N ALA A 16 13.73 2.72 4.74
CA ALA A 16 14.29 2.96 3.41
C ALA A 16 13.39 3.84 2.54
N ILE A 17 12.08 3.60 2.58
CA ILE A 17 11.10 4.37 1.82
C ILE A 17 11.06 5.83 2.32
N LEU A 18 11.16 6.05 3.63
CA LEU A 18 11.12 7.38 4.24
C LEU A 18 12.34 8.24 3.94
N LEU A 19 13.38 7.69 3.31
CA LEU A 19 14.48 8.50 2.77
C LEU A 19 14.04 9.31 1.54
N ASP A 20 12.94 8.92 0.92
CA ASP A 20 12.31 9.69 -0.16
C ASP A 20 11.43 10.78 0.46
N ASP A 21 11.69 12.04 0.12
CA ASP A 21 10.97 13.20 0.68
C ASP A 21 9.47 13.15 0.40
N GLU A 22 9.05 12.63 -0.74
CA GLU A 22 7.63 12.55 -1.08
C GLU A 22 6.90 11.55 -0.19
N TYR A 23 7.54 10.44 0.15
CA TYR A 23 6.97 9.45 1.07
C TYR A 23 7.02 9.90 2.53
N TYR A 24 8.05 10.65 2.91
CA TYR A 24 8.07 11.28 4.22
C TYR A 24 6.90 12.26 4.37
N ARG A 25 6.65 13.07 3.35
CA ARG A 25 5.52 14.01 3.34
C ARG A 25 4.19 13.26 3.37
N LEU A 26 4.07 12.15 2.64
CA LEU A 26 2.88 11.30 2.66
C LEU A 26 2.58 10.86 4.09
N LEU A 27 3.59 10.40 4.83
CA LEU A 27 3.43 10.01 6.22
C LEU A 27 2.94 11.18 7.07
N VAL A 28 3.58 12.32 6.97
CA VAL A 28 3.25 13.50 7.80
C VAL A 28 1.82 13.99 7.52
N GLU A 29 1.43 14.05 6.25
CA GLU A 29 0.14 14.60 5.86
C GLU A 29 -1.04 13.66 6.11
N ASN A 30 -0.79 12.35 6.25
CA ASN A 30 -1.85 11.38 6.46
C ASN A 30 -1.84 10.76 7.87
N ARG A 31 -0.98 11.25 8.75
CA ARG A 31 -0.95 10.78 10.13
C ARG A 31 -2.08 11.39 10.94
N ALA A 32 -2.53 10.66 11.94
CA ALA A 32 -3.52 11.10 12.91
C ALA A 32 -3.08 10.68 14.29
N SER A 33 -3.75 11.19 15.34
CA SER A 33 -3.52 10.76 16.73
C SER A 33 -4.73 10.00 17.22
N ALA A 34 -4.48 8.86 17.86
CA ALA A 34 -5.50 8.10 18.54
C ALA A 34 -4.96 7.71 19.91
N SER A 35 -5.61 8.16 20.99
CA SER A 35 -5.18 7.88 22.37
C SER A 35 -3.72 8.29 22.64
N GLY A 36 -3.29 9.41 22.06
CA GLY A 36 -1.93 9.92 22.25
C GLY A 36 -0.85 9.21 21.41
N VAL A 37 -1.25 8.23 20.59
CA VAL A 37 -0.33 7.50 19.73
C VAL A 37 -0.51 7.98 18.28
N ALA A 38 0.60 8.23 17.59
CA ALA A 38 0.58 8.58 16.18
C ALA A 38 0.23 7.34 15.35
N VAL A 39 -0.76 7.46 14.46
CA VAL A 39 -1.21 6.38 13.59
C VAL A 39 -1.32 6.90 12.18
N LEU A 40 -1.25 5.98 11.22
CA LEU A 40 -1.41 6.29 9.80
C LEU A 40 -2.79 5.78 9.35
N SER A 41 -3.49 6.59 8.56
CA SER A 41 -4.78 6.18 8.01
C SER A 41 -4.59 5.01 7.02
N VAL A 42 -5.66 4.25 6.80
CA VAL A 42 -5.61 3.14 5.84
C VAL A 42 -5.24 3.66 4.45
N GLU A 43 -5.89 4.75 4.01
CA GLU A 43 -5.63 5.34 2.70
C GLU A 43 -4.22 5.93 2.58
N GLY A 44 -3.59 6.30 3.68
CA GLY A 44 -2.19 6.73 3.71
C GLY A 44 -1.20 5.57 3.76
N LEU A 45 -1.60 4.44 4.34
CA LEU A 45 -0.73 3.27 4.48
C LEU A 45 -0.58 2.49 3.17
N ILE A 46 -1.63 2.40 2.37
CA ILE A 46 -1.61 1.61 1.13
C ILE A 46 -0.47 2.03 0.18
N PRO A 47 -0.20 3.32 -0.07
CA PRO A 47 0.92 3.71 -0.92
C PRO A 47 2.28 3.21 -0.44
N PHE A 48 2.50 3.09 0.88
CA PHE A 48 3.73 2.52 1.41
C PHE A 48 3.88 1.04 1.05
N LYS A 49 2.79 0.28 1.14
CA LYS A 49 2.79 -1.14 0.75
C LYS A 49 3.02 -1.28 -0.75
N ALA A 50 2.40 -0.43 -1.54
CA ALA A 50 2.60 -0.40 -2.98
C ALA A 50 4.05 -0.07 -3.35
N LYS A 51 4.64 0.93 -2.69
CA LYS A 51 6.04 1.31 -2.90
C LYS A 51 6.99 0.17 -2.54
N ALA A 52 6.75 -0.50 -1.42
CA ALA A 52 7.56 -1.63 -0.99
C ALA A 52 7.52 -2.75 -2.05
N TRP A 53 6.34 -3.04 -2.61
CA TRP A 53 6.21 -4.01 -3.67
C TRP A 53 6.96 -3.59 -4.94
N LEU A 54 6.83 -2.33 -5.34
CA LEU A 54 7.53 -1.80 -6.51
C LEU A 54 9.05 -1.91 -6.37
N ASP A 55 9.57 -1.54 -5.19
CA ASP A 55 11.02 -1.59 -4.93
C ASP A 55 11.55 -3.03 -4.95
N LEU A 56 10.85 -3.96 -4.31
CA LEU A 56 11.25 -5.37 -4.29
C LEU A 56 11.16 -5.99 -5.69
N SER A 57 10.11 -5.65 -6.44
CA SER A 57 9.93 -6.13 -7.81
C SER A 57 11.04 -5.61 -8.73
N ALA A 58 11.46 -4.35 -8.55
CA ALA A 58 12.55 -3.78 -9.31
C ALA A 58 13.88 -4.47 -8.99
N ARG A 59 14.15 -4.77 -7.72
CA ARG A 59 15.35 -5.50 -7.30
C ARG A 59 15.37 -6.89 -7.92
N ARG A 60 14.24 -7.60 -7.87
CA ARG A 60 14.11 -8.93 -8.46
C ARG A 60 14.36 -8.89 -9.97
N ALA A 61 13.79 -7.93 -10.67
CA ALA A 61 13.99 -7.75 -12.10
C ALA A 61 15.45 -7.42 -12.43
N GLY A 62 16.17 -6.74 -11.53
CA GLY A 62 17.58 -6.43 -11.66
C GLY A 62 18.51 -7.57 -11.27
N GLY A 63 18.00 -8.76 -10.98
CA GLY A 63 18.78 -9.94 -10.65
C GLY A 63 19.17 -10.07 -9.19
N GLN A 64 18.70 -9.19 -8.32
CA GLN A 64 18.96 -9.30 -6.88
C GLN A 64 18.06 -10.37 -6.26
N ALA A 65 18.60 -11.09 -5.27
CA ALA A 65 17.80 -12.03 -4.51
C ALA A 65 16.82 -11.28 -3.62
N VAL A 66 15.54 -11.64 -3.69
CA VAL A 66 14.50 -11.08 -2.83
C VAL A 66 13.71 -12.23 -2.22
N ASP A 67 13.12 -11.98 -1.05
CA ASP A 67 12.22 -12.94 -0.43
C ASP A 67 10.84 -12.83 -1.12
N GLU A 68 10.49 -13.88 -1.86
CA GLU A 68 9.22 -13.92 -2.59
C GLU A 68 8.01 -13.80 -1.66
N LYS A 69 8.11 -14.30 -0.43
CA LYS A 69 7.03 -14.16 0.56
C LYS A 69 6.83 -12.71 0.94
N SER A 70 7.91 -11.94 1.06
CA SER A 70 7.81 -10.50 1.35
C SER A 70 7.19 -9.73 0.20
N VAL A 71 7.53 -10.08 -1.04
CA VAL A 71 6.93 -9.47 -2.23
C VAL A 71 5.42 -9.70 -2.23
N GLU A 72 4.98 -10.95 -2.09
CA GLU A 72 3.56 -11.29 -2.08
C GLU A 72 2.83 -10.70 -0.87
N LYS A 73 3.48 -10.63 0.28
CA LYS A 73 2.90 -10.05 1.48
C LYS A 73 2.44 -8.61 1.24
N HIS A 74 3.23 -7.81 0.55
CA HIS A 74 2.86 -6.41 0.31
C HIS A 74 1.62 -6.29 -0.58
N ARG A 75 1.49 -7.11 -1.61
CA ARG A 75 0.28 -7.15 -2.44
C ARG A 75 -0.92 -7.62 -1.63
N ASN A 76 -0.75 -8.66 -0.84
CA ASN A 76 -1.80 -9.20 0.01
C ASN A 76 -2.25 -8.16 1.04
N ASP A 77 -1.32 -7.40 1.60
CA ASP A 77 -1.65 -6.33 2.55
C ASP A 77 -2.46 -5.22 1.87
N VAL A 78 -2.12 -4.86 0.64
CA VAL A 78 -2.94 -3.90 -0.11
C VAL A 78 -4.36 -4.41 -0.28
N CYS A 79 -4.54 -5.68 -0.62
CA CYS A 79 -5.87 -6.27 -0.75
C CYS A 79 -6.64 -6.19 0.57
N ARG A 80 -6.01 -6.57 1.69
CA ARG A 80 -6.64 -6.51 3.01
C ARG A 80 -7.03 -5.09 3.38
N LEU A 81 -6.13 -4.14 3.19
CA LEU A 81 -6.37 -2.74 3.54
C LEU A 81 -7.44 -2.12 2.63
N ALA A 82 -7.48 -2.48 1.37
CA ALA A 82 -8.46 -1.98 0.42
C ALA A 82 -9.89 -2.32 0.84
N THR A 83 -10.10 -3.45 1.52
CA THR A 83 -11.43 -3.83 2.00
C THR A 83 -11.93 -2.91 3.12
N LEU A 84 -11.05 -2.10 3.70
CA LEU A 84 -11.39 -1.13 4.74
C LEU A 84 -11.68 0.27 4.17
N LEU A 85 -11.49 0.45 2.86
CA LEU A 85 -11.77 1.73 2.20
C LEU A 85 -13.26 1.86 1.89
N ALA A 86 -13.78 3.06 2.07
CA ALA A 86 -15.17 3.36 1.71
C ALA A 86 -15.32 3.71 0.22
N GLY A 87 -14.27 4.24 -0.40
CA GLY A 87 -14.27 4.64 -1.81
C GLY A 87 -14.31 6.15 -2.03
N GLY A 88 -14.47 6.92 -0.97
CA GLY A 88 -14.50 8.39 -1.02
C GLY A 88 -13.27 9.07 -0.44
N GLU A 89 -12.32 8.28 0.02
CA GLU A 89 -11.11 8.83 0.62
C GLU A 89 -10.30 9.65 -0.38
N ARG A 90 -9.62 10.70 0.13
CA ARG A 90 -8.77 11.59 -0.66
C ARG A 90 -7.44 11.78 0.06
N PRO A 91 -6.55 10.77 0.03
CA PRO A 91 -5.26 10.92 0.69
C PRO A 91 -4.45 12.04 0.04
N ALA A 92 -3.73 12.80 0.86
CA ALA A 92 -2.80 13.79 0.36
C ALA A 92 -1.59 13.07 -0.25
N MET A 93 -1.36 13.28 -1.55
CA MET A 93 -0.29 12.60 -2.30
C MET A 93 0.37 13.59 -3.25
N SER A 94 1.70 13.52 -3.33
CA SER A 94 2.45 14.22 -4.36
C SER A 94 2.29 13.53 -5.72
N GLU A 95 2.73 14.19 -6.79
CA GLU A 95 2.71 13.60 -8.13
C GLU A 95 3.58 12.33 -8.23
N GLY A 96 4.71 12.28 -7.52
CA GLY A 96 5.56 11.09 -7.51
C GLY A 96 4.87 9.90 -6.88
N VAL A 97 4.18 10.11 -5.75
CA VAL A 97 3.39 9.05 -5.11
C VAL A 97 2.25 8.60 -6.01
N ARG A 98 1.56 9.55 -6.68
CA ARG A 98 0.49 9.21 -7.63
C ARG A 98 1.01 8.37 -8.79
N ALA A 99 2.17 8.72 -9.33
CA ALA A 99 2.79 7.97 -10.42
C ALA A 99 3.13 6.54 -9.99
N ASP A 100 3.66 6.38 -8.77
CA ASP A 100 3.94 5.07 -8.21
C ASP A 100 2.65 4.26 -8.05
N MET A 101 1.58 4.89 -7.56
CA MET A 101 0.28 4.21 -7.41
C MET A 101 -0.28 3.78 -8.76
N ARG A 102 -0.15 4.59 -9.82
CA ARG A 102 -0.56 4.17 -11.16
C ARG A 102 0.19 2.94 -11.63
N ARG A 103 1.52 2.93 -11.47
CA ARG A 103 2.35 1.78 -11.84
C ARG A 103 1.97 0.53 -11.06
N PHE A 104 1.78 0.70 -9.74
CA PHE A 104 1.37 -0.43 -8.89
C PHE A 104 0.01 -0.98 -9.30
N LEU A 105 -0.97 -0.11 -9.49
CA LEU A 105 -2.33 -0.54 -9.83
C LEU A 105 -2.43 -1.17 -11.21
N GLU A 106 -1.62 -0.72 -12.15
CA GLU A 106 -1.52 -1.36 -13.46
C GLU A 106 -1.05 -2.81 -13.32
N ALA A 107 -0.02 -3.06 -12.53
CA ALA A 107 0.48 -4.41 -12.26
C ALA A 107 -0.53 -5.22 -11.45
N TYR A 108 -1.14 -4.60 -10.44
CA TYR A 108 -2.13 -5.26 -9.59
C TYR A 108 -3.36 -5.71 -10.39
N GLU A 109 -3.88 -4.86 -11.25
CA GLU A 109 -5.06 -5.14 -12.06
C GLU A 109 -4.81 -6.27 -13.06
N SER A 110 -3.58 -6.38 -13.58
CA SER A 110 -3.23 -7.44 -14.53
C SER A 110 -3.22 -8.84 -13.89
N ASP A 111 -2.99 -8.91 -12.58
CA ASP A 111 -2.97 -10.16 -11.81
C ASP A 111 -3.44 -9.88 -10.38
N PRO A 112 -4.74 -9.63 -10.19
CA PRO A 112 -5.24 -9.18 -8.90
C PRO A 112 -5.23 -10.30 -7.86
N VAL A 113 -5.00 -9.91 -6.60
CA VAL A 113 -5.11 -10.84 -5.47
C VAL A 113 -6.56 -11.26 -5.32
N ASP A 114 -6.79 -12.56 -5.15
CA ASP A 114 -8.13 -13.09 -4.86
C ASP A 114 -8.41 -12.93 -3.35
N PRO A 115 -9.41 -12.13 -2.95
CA PRO A 115 -9.73 -11.98 -1.54
C PRO A 115 -10.04 -13.30 -0.84
N LYS A 116 -10.61 -14.26 -1.55
CA LYS A 116 -10.92 -15.60 -0.98
C LYS A 116 -9.66 -16.32 -0.53
N ALA A 117 -8.55 -16.16 -1.26
CA ALA A 117 -7.27 -16.75 -0.87
C ALA A 117 -6.75 -16.19 0.45
N LEU A 118 -7.19 -14.99 0.82
CA LEU A 118 -6.87 -14.34 2.10
C LEU A 118 -7.97 -14.53 3.14
N LYS A 119 -8.93 -15.41 2.86
CA LYS A 119 -10.09 -15.66 3.74
C LYS A 119 -10.96 -14.44 3.98
N ILE A 120 -11.01 -13.54 3.00
CA ILE A 120 -11.89 -12.37 3.02
C ILE A 120 -13.15 -12.71 2.24
N LYS A 121 -14.28 -12.59 2.91
CA LYS A 121 -15.59 -12.93 2.34
C LYS A 121 -16.36 -11.66 1.97
N GLY A 122 -17.27 -11.80 1.01
CA GLY A 122 -18.20 -10.73 0.66
C GLY A 122 -17.66 -9.68 -0.27
N VAL A 123 -16.42 -9.82 -0.75
CA VAL A 123 -15.83 -8.89 -1.71
C VAL A 123 -15.05 -9.68 -2.77
N GLY A 124 -15.16 -9.28 -4.02
CA GLY A 124 -14.44 -9.90 -5.13
C GLY A 124 -13.20 -9.11 -5.51
N ALA A 125 -12.32 -9.76 -6.29
CA ALA A 125 -11.08 -9.13 -6.77
C ALA A 125 -11.36 -7.83 -7.53
N GLN A 126 -12.38 -7.81 -8.38
CA GLN A 126 -12.71 -6.64 -9.18
C GLN A 126 -13.20 -5.48 -8.31
N GLN A 127 -13.94 -5.77 -7.23
CA GLN A 127 -14.38 -4.74 -6.31
C GLN A 127 -13.19 -4.07 -5.61
N VAL A 128 -12.17 -4.86 -5.25
CA VAL A 128 -10.94 -4.33 -4.66
C VAL A 128 -10.22 -3.40 -5.66
N VAL A 129 -10.09 -3.84 -6.92
CA VAL A 129 -9.48 -3.02 -7.97
C VAL A 129 -10.25 -1.70 -8.13
N GLU A 130 -11.57 -1.76 -8.18
CA GLU A 130 -12.40 -0.57 -8.38
C GLU A 130 -12.24 0.45 -7.24
N VAL A 131 -12.24 -0.01 -5.98
CA VAL A 131 -12.08 0.90 -4.85
C VAL A 131 -10.68 1.53 -4.83
N LEU A 132 -9.65 0.76 -5.14
CA LEU A 132 -8.29 1.29 -5.22
C LEU A 132 -8.18 2.37 -6.30
N LYS A 133 -8.73 2.12 -7.48
CA LYS A 133 -8.73 3.11 -8.57
C LYS A 133 -9.51 4.36 -8.17
N SER A 134 -10.64 4.20 -7.50
CA SER A 134 -11.47 5.34 -7.10
C SER A 134 -10.77 6.25 -6.08
N VAL A 135 -9.91 5.69 -5.23
CA VAL A 135 -9.20 6.44 -4.20
C VAL A 135 -7.90 7.06 -4.74
N TYR A 136 -7.15 6.33 -5.56
CA TYR A 136 -5.78 6.71 -5.91
C TYR A 136 -5.58 7.24 -7.33
N LEU A 137 -6.49 6.99 -8.24
CA LEU A 137 -6.35 7.40 -9.65
C LEU A 137 -7.26 8.56 -10.06
N ARG A 138 -7.80 9.27 -9.11
CA ARG A 138 -8.61 10.45 -9.44
C ARG A 138 -7.78 11.68 -9.63
#